data_f3b7bd4357e6d3a886e203e758f2c7cf
#
_entry.id   f3b7bd4357e6d3a886e203e758f2c7cf
#
_cell.length_a   1.000
_cell.length_b   1.000
_cell.length_c   1.000
_cell.angle_alpha   90.00
_cell.angle_beta   90.00
_cell.angle_gamma   90.00
#
_symmetry.space_group_name_H-M   'P 1'
#
loop_
_entity.id
_entity.type
_entity.pdbx_description
1 polymer ?
#
loop_
_entity_poly.entity_id
_entity_poly.type
_entity_poly.pdbx_seq_one_letter_code
_entity_poly.pdbx_strand_id
1 'polypeptide(L)'
;MTEITQEERYWLWLSTVDGIGPVRFYDTLSAFTDIGSAFHACDEIAKKVRNIGPQQGSNLRKCANEGYIDNIIELLERKNIKVITRLNQDYPHTLAEIENPPPVLFYKGTLPNFDGMSCAIVGSRKPTKNGFCAVREIAAGLAGHGAVIVSGMARGIDTAAHMGALDSSGITAAVLGCGVDVIYPAENKKLYEQIIETGAVISEFMPGTEPKPQFFPQRNRIVAGLAQALVAGEGGEKSGARITVDYALKQGKDVCALACDLKSTVAKLPLYLMDSGAPAVKNAADVMNALGWQISEAHISQKNMNNANKLDLSEAQIYNLLLKENLSAGELAAETELTMKDINTVLTVMELKGLIEGIPGDKFRINS
;
A
#
# COMPACT_ATOMS: atom_id res chain seq x y z
N MET A 1 -12.66 17.63 7.68
CA MET A 1 -13.12 16.46 6.89
C MET A 1 -14.10 16.98 5.84
N THR A 2 -14.15 16.35 4.66
CA THR A 2 -15.23 16.58 3.70
C THR A 2 -16.55 16.25 4.42
N GLU A 3 -17.57 17.04 4.20
CA GLU A 3 -18.89 16.83 4.83
C GLU A 3 -19.44 15.48 4.37
N ILE A 4 -19.73 14.58 5.32
CA ILE A 4 -20.26 13.24 5.04
C ILE A 4 -21.73 13.40 4.65
N THR A 5 -22.09 13.01 3.45
CA THR A 5 -23.48 13.09 2.95
C THR A 5 -24.39 12.13 3.72
N GLN A 6 -25.72 12.36 3.65
CA GLN A 6 -26.70 11.48 4.32
C GLN A 6 -26.62 10.04 3.80
N GLU A 7 -26.35 9.84 2.52
CA GLU A 7 -26.18 8.51 1.94
C GLU A 7 -24.94 7.81 2.48
N GLU A 8 -23.81 8.51 2.56
CA GLU A 8 -22.58 7.97 3.16
C GLU A 8 -22.75 7.65 4.65
N ARG A 9 -23.56 8.42 5.39
CA ARG A 9 -23.92 8.10 6.77
C ARG A 9 -24.62 6.75 6.88
N TYR A 10 -25.54 6.44 5.97
CA TYR A 10 -26.21 5.14 5.94
C TYR A 10 -25.30 4.01 5.47
N TRP A 11 -24.35 4.29 4.56
CA TRP A 11 -23.30 3.33 4.20
C TRP A 11 -22.43 3.00 5.41
N LEU A 12 -22.02 4.03 6.16
CA LEU A 12 -21.24 3.88 7.38
C LEU A 12 -22.01 3.07 8.43
N TRP A 13 -23.30 3.39 8.64
CA TRP A 13 -24.16 2.60 9.53
C TRP A 13 -24.12 1.11 9.18
N LEU A 14 -24.53 0.74 7.97
CA LEU A 14 -24.70 -0.66 7.61
C LEU A 14 -23.37 -1.44 7.63
N SER A 15 -22.28 -0.80 7.22
CA SER A 15 -20.94 -1.43 7.21
C SER A 15 -20.36 -1.66 8.60
N THR A 16 -20.84 -0.95 9.62
CA THR A 16 -20.32 -1.03 11.00
C THR A 16 -21.18 -1.89 11.92
N VAL A 17 -22.34 -2.37 11.46
CA VAL A 17 -23.18 -3.30 12.23
C VAL A 17 -22.49 -4.66 12.33
N ASP A 18 -22.28 -5.12 13.56
CA ASP A 18 -21.63 -6.41 13.80
C ASP A 18 -22.37 -7.58 13.12
N GLY A 19 -21.61 -8.37 12.38
CA GLY A 19 -22.12 -9.48 11.58
C GLY A 19 -22.61 -9.10 10.18
N ILE A 20 -22.52 -7.83 9.78
CA ILE A 20 -22.79 -7.38 8.40
C ILE A 20 -21.45 -7.13 7.70
N GLY A 21 -20.96 -8.13 6.98
CA GLY A 21 -19.80 -7.98 6.10
C GLY A 21 -20.23 -7.59 4.67
N PRO A 22 -19.26 -7.42 3.74
CA PRO A 22 -19.54 -6.93 2.38
C PRO A 22 -20.63 -7.69 1.64
N VAL A 23 -20.65 -9.01 1.72
CA VAL A 23 -21.69 -9.84 1.07
C VAL A 23 -23.08 -9.42 1.55
N ARG A 24 -23.33 -9.42 2.87
CA ARG A 24 -24.62 -9.04 3.43
C ARG A 24 -24.95 -7.56 3.20
N PHE A 25 -23.92 -6.71 3.13
CA PHE A 25 -24.09 -5.31 2.79
C PHE A 25 -24.70 -5.15 1.39
N TYR A 26 -24.09 -5.79 0.38
CA TYR A 26 -24.56 -5.70 -1.00
C TYR A 26 -25.87 -6.47 -1.23
N ASP A 27 -26.09 -7.58 -0.53
CA ASP A 27 -27.40 -8.26 -0.53
C ASP A 27 -28.50 -7.34 0.03
N THR A 28 -28.18 -6.57 1.09
CA THR A 28 -29.14 -5.58 1.64
C THR A 28 -29.38 -4.47 0.65
N LEU A 29 -28.34 -3.90 0.06
CA LEU A 29 -28.48 -2.84 -0.94
C LEU A 29 -29.32 -3.28 -2.15
N SER A 30 -29.18 -4.54 -2.57
CA SER A 30 -29.95 -5.13 -3.67
C SER A 30 -31.42 -5.42 -3.31
N ALA A 31 -31.73 -5.59 -2.04
CA ALA A 31 -33.09 -5.93 -1.57
C ALA A 31 -33.97 -4.70 -1.31
N PHE A 32 -33.40 -3.48 -1.36
CA PHE A 32 -34.09 -2.23 -1.13
C PHE A 32 -33.85 -1.24 -2.28
N THR A 33 -34.69 -0.22 -2.40
CA THR A 33 -34.56 0.79 -3.47
C THR A 33 -33.27 1.61 -3.30
N ASP A 34 -32.91 1.90 -2.06
CA ASP A 34 -31.73 2.64 -1.66
C ASP A 34 -31.35 2.28 -0.21
N ILE A 35 -30.18 2.73 0.24
CA ILE A 35 -29.69 2.44 1.58
C ILE A 35 -30.53 3.14 2.68
N GLY A 36 -31.08 4.32 2.40
CA GLY A 36 -31.97 5.04 3.33
C GLY A 36 -33.26 4.26 3.59
N SER A 37 -33.84 3.69 2.54
CA SER A 37 -35.00 2.79 2.67
C SER A 37 -34.68 1.57 3.54
N ALA A 38 -33.48 1.01 3.42
CA ALA A 38 -33.02 -0.09 4.29
C ALA A 38 -32.84 0.37 5.75
N PHE A 39 -32.31 1.58 5.98
CA PHE A 39 -32.16 2.15 7.32
C PHE A 39 -33.50 2.32 8.02
N HIS A 40 -34.50 2.96 7.36
CA HIS A 40 -35.81 3.19 7.93
C HIS A 40 -36.66 1.94 8.08
N ALA A 41 -36.40 0.90 7.27
CA ALA A 41 -37.08 -0.39 7.32
C ALA A 41 -36.18 -1.52 7.82
N CYS A 42 -35.28 -1.25 8.77
CA CYS A 42 -34.25 -2.17 9.24
C CYS A 42 -34.83 -3.52 9.75
N ASP A 43 -36.05 -3.54 10.25
CA ASP A 43 -36.75 -4.76 10.66
C ASP A 43 -37.07 -5.72 9.51
N GLU A 44 -37.17 -5.20 8.28
CA GLU A 44 -37.44 -5.97 7.09
C GLU A 44 -36.18 -6.60 6.49
N ILE A 45 -34.97 -6.12 6.86
CA ILE A 45 -33.72 -6.60 6.30
C ILE A 45 -33.56 -8.12 6.55
N ALA A 46 -33.82 -8.55 7.80
CA ALA A 46 -33.70 -9.97 8.15
C ALA A 46 -34.73 -10.87 7.46
N LYS A 47 -35.81 -10.32 6.93
CA LYS A 47 -36.85 -11.04 6.18
C LYS A 47 -36.51 -11.11 4.68
N LYS A 48 -35.89 -10.07 4.13
CA LYS A 48 -35.62 -9.92 2.70
C LYS A 48 -34.24 -10.46 2.31
N VAL A 49 -33.26 -10.38 3.21
CA VAL A 49 -31.86 -10.73 2.94
C VAL A 49 -31.52 -12.09 3.52
N ARG A 50 -30.99 -12.97 2.67
CA ARG A 50 -30.55 -14.32 3.08
C ARG A 50 -29.39 -14.25 4.07
N ASN A 51 -29.29 -15.26 4.94
CA ASN A 51 -28.19 -15.41 5.89
C ASN A 51 -28.07 -14.27 6.95
N ILE A 52 -29.12 -13.52 7.19
CA ILE A 52 -29.25 -12.60 8.33
C ILE A 52 -30.07 -13.35 9.41
N GLY A 53 -29.36 -13.81 10.43
CA GLY A 53 -29.98 -14.52 11.55
C GLY A 53 -30.54 -13.58 12.63
N PRO A 54 -31.15 -14.12 13.68
CA PRO A 54 -31.76 -13.32 14.77
C PRO A 54 -30.80 -12.33 15.44
N GLN A 55 -29.52 -12.73 15.60
CA GLN A 55 -28.49 -11.86 16.20
C GLN A 55 -28.19 -10.65 15.33
N GLN A 56 -27.95 -10.85 14.03
CA GLN A 56 -27.69 -9.76 13.09
C GLN A 56 -28.92 -8.84 12.97
N GLY A 57 -30.13 -9.40 12.92
CA GLY A 57 -31.37 -8.63 12.93
C GLY A 57 -31.54 -7.77 14.20
N SER A 58 -31.14 -8.32 15.36
CA SER A 58 -31.12 -7.56 16.61
C SER A 58 -30.08 -6.43 16.57
N ASN A 59 -28.87 -6.68 16.03
CA ASN A 59 -27.83 -5.69 15.90
C ASN A 59 -28.25 -4.54 14.95
N LEU A 60 -28.85 -4.87 13.81
CA LEU A 60 -29.41 -3.89 12.87
C LEU A 60 -30.40 -2.95 13.56
N ARG A 61 -31.39 -3.48 14.31
CA ARG A 61 -32.35 -2.66 15.06
C ARG A 61 -31.70 -1.73 16.07
N LYS A 62 -30.72 -2.23 16.82
CA LYS A 62 -30.02 -1.43 17.83
C LYS A 62 -29.22 -0.28 17.20
N CYS A 63 -28.67 -0.49 16.02
CA CYS A 63 -27.80 0.46 15.34
C CYS A 63 -28.53 1.38 14.37
N ALA A 64 -29.79 1.11 14.01
CA ALA A 64 -30.57 1.91 13.06
C ALA A 64 -31.15 3.18 13.74
N ASN A 65 -30.27 4.07 14.15
CA ASN A 65 -30.60 5.39 14.67
C ASN A 65 -29.46 6.37 14.39
N GLU A 66 -29.82 7.65 14.22
CA GLU A 66 -28.84 8.71 13.89
C GLU A 66 -27.76 8.86 14.96
N GLY A 67 -28.09 8.73 16.24
CA GLY A 67 -27.14 8.84 17.34
C GLY A 67 -26.05 7.77 17.29
N TYR A 68 -26.33 6.58 16.76
CA TYR A 68 -25.32 5.57 16.51
C TYR A 68 -24.30 6.03 15.47
N ILE A 69 -24.77 6.64 14.37
CA ILE A 69 -23.94 7.15 13.29
C ILE A 69 -23.12 8.34 13.80
N ASP A 70 -23.75 9.27 14.54
CA ASP A 70 -23.05 10.43 15.11
C ASP A 70 -21.91 10.01 16.03
N ASN A 71 -22.14 9.02 16.89
CA ASN A 71 -21.09 8.47 17.77
C ASN A 71 -19.90 7.89 16.98
N ILE A 72 -20.16 7.27 15.81
CA ILE A 72 -19.10 6.79 14.93
C ILE A 72 -18.31 7.97 14.34
N ILE A 73 -19.01 8.96 13.82
CA ILE A 73 -18.39 10.16 13.22
C ILE A 73 -17.53 10.89 14.27
N GLU A 74 -18.05 11.12 15.46
CA GLU A 74 -17.31 11.72 16.58
C GLU A 74 -16.07 10.90 16.95
N LEU A 75 -16.17 9.55 16.95
CA LEU A 75 -15.03 8.66 17.19
C LEU A 75 -13.95 8.83 16.11
N LEU A 76 -14.35 8.89 14.83
CA LEU A 76 -13.44 9.09 13.70
C LEU A 76 -12.71 10.44 13.81
N GLU A 77 -13.44 11.52 14.11
CA GLU A 77 -12.88 12.87 14.32
C GLU A 77 -11.88 12.90 15.46
N ARG A 78 -12.28 12.41 16.63
CA ARG A 78 -11.43 12.39 17.83
C ARG A 78 -10.13 11.63 17.61
N LYS A 79 -10.15 10.55 16.80
CA LYS A 79 -8.98 9.72 16.51
C LYS A 79 -8.22 10.13 15.25
N ASN A 80 -8.65 11.21 14.58
CA ASN A 80 -8.14 11.65 13.29
C ASN A 80 -8.08 10.49 12.27
N ILE A 81 -9.20 9.77 12.15
CA ILE A 81 -9.40 8.69 11.19
C ILE A 81 -10.29 9.20 10.08
N LYS A 82 -9.85 9.05 8.85
CA LYS A 82 -10.61 9.39 7.66
C LYS A 82 -11.43 8.17 7.21
N VAL A 83 -12.51 8.44 6.52
CA VAL A 83 -13.37 7.41 5.94
C VAL A 83 -13.62 7.72 4.47
N ILE A 84 -13.70 6.68 3.67
CA ILE A 84 -14.11 6.75 2.26
C ILE A 84 -15.07 5.61 1.98
N THR A 85 -16.14 5.90 1.25
CA THR A 85 -17.14 4.92 0.83
C THR A 85 -16.99 4.63 -0.65
N ARG A 86 -17.57 3.54 -1.14
CA ARG A 86 -17.57 3.23 -2.57
C ARG A 86 -18.37 4.25 -3.41
N LEU A 87 -19.10 5.18 -2.78
CA LEU A 87 -19.79 6.29 -3.45
C LEU A 87 -18.83 7.41 -3.85
N ASN A 88 -17.69 7.53 -3.18
CA ASN A 88 -16.74 8.60 -3.43
C ASN A 88 -15.95 8.34 -4.72
N GLN A 89 -15.72 9.39 -5.49
CA GLN A 89 -14.93 9.33 -6.72
C GLN A 89 -13.47 8.90 -6.46
N ASP A 90 -12.92 9.26 -5.31
CA ASP A 90 -11.56 8.91 -4.91
C ASP A 90 -11.44 7.48 -4.34
N TYR A 91 -12.52 6.70 -4.31
CA TYR A 91 -12.43 5.30 -3.92
C TYR A 91 -11.59 4.53 -4.94
N PRO A 92 -10.59 3.72 -4.51
CA PRO A 92 -9.68 3.04 -5.43
C PRO A 92 -10.44 2.20 -6.47
N HIS A 93 -10.29 2.55 -7.76
CA HIS A 93 -11.04 1.92 -8.85
C HIS A 93 -10.74 0.42 -8.93
N THR A 94 -9.46 0.04 -8.85
CA THR A 94 -9.01 -1.37 -8.84
C THR A 94 -9.65 -2.18 -7.72
N LEU A 95 -9.93 -1.57 -6.58
CA LEU A 95 -10.60 -2.22 -5.44
C LEU A 95 -12.13 -2.27 -5.63
N ALA A 96 -12.71 -1.31 -6.33
CA ALA A 96 -14.15 -1.29 -6.60
C ALA A 96 -14.60 -2.45 -7.51
N GLU A 97 -13.67 -3.02 -8.31
CA GLU A 97 -13.94 -4.08 -9.28
C GLU A 97 -13.81 -5.50 -8.70
N ILE A 98 -13.28 -5.68 -7.49
CA ILE A 98 -13.14 -7.02 -6.92
C ILE A 98 -14.50 -7.60 -6.49
N GLU A 99 -14.56 -8.91 -6.36
CA GLU A 99 -15.72 -9.57 -5.77
C GLU A 99 -15.91 -9.11 -4.31
N ASN A 100 -17.09 -8.59 -3.99
CA ASN A 100 -17.45 -8.06 -2.66
C ASN A 100 -16.44 -6.99 -2.16
N PRO A 101 -16.30 -5.85 -2.83
CA PRO A 101 -15.41 -4.78 -2.41
C PRO A 101 -15.83 -4.25 -1.03
N PRO A 102 -14.91 -3.72 -0.20
CA PRO A 102 -15.29 -3.08 1.05
C PRO A 102 -16.22 -1.89 0.77
N PRO A 103 -17.44 -1.85 1.31
CA PRO A 103 -18.32 -0.71 1.09
C PRO A 103 -17.78 0.58 1.70
N VAL A 104 -17.00 0.45 2.76
CA VAL A 104 -16.37 1.54 3.51
C VAL A 104 -14.94 1.15 3.85
N LEU A 105 -14.02 2.10 3.74
CA LEU A 105 -12.65 1.99 4.22
C LEU A 105 -12.36 3.10 5.24
N PHE A 106 -11.76 2.71 6.35
CA PHE A 106 -11.16 3.61 7.33
C PHE A 106 -9.67 3.74 7.04
N TYR A 107 -9.12 4.95 7.15
CA TYR A 107 -7.69 5.12 6.91
C TYR A 107 -7.07 6.26 7.72
N LYS A 108 -5.75 6.17 7.92
CA LYS A 108 -4.90 7.24 8.44
C LYS A 108 -3.82 7.56 7.43
N GLY A 109 -3.37 8.80 7.42
CA GLY A 109 -2.43 9.29 6.42
C GLY A 109 -3.13 9.89 5.21
N THR A 110 -2.52 9.74 4.03
CA THR A 110 -3.05 10.19 2.75
C THR A 110 -3.23 8.98 1.83
N LEU A 111 -4.45 8.77 1.35
CA LEU A 111 -4.76 7.67 0.45
C LEU A 111 -4.01 7.87 -0.87
N PRO A 112 -3.14 6.92 -1.29
CA PRO A 112 -2.44 7.03 -2.55
C PRO A 112 -3.38 6.85 -3.74
N ASN A 113 -2.97 7.33 -4.92
CA ASN A 113 -3.60 6.92 -6.16
C ASN A 113 -3.09 5.51 -6.54
N PHE A 114 -4.00 4.53 -6.54
CA PHE A 114 -3.70 3.14 -6.88
C PHE A 114 -3.90 2.82 -8.37
N ASP A 115 -4.46 3.72 -9.16
CA ASP A 115 -4.76 3.52 -10.58
C ASP A 115 -3.50 3.63 -11.45
N GLY A 116 -2.42 4.21 -10.92
CA GLY A 116 -1.08 4.16 -11.49
C GLY A 116 -0.37 2.84 -11.15
N MET A 117 0.94 2.79 -11.33
CA MET A 117 1.74 1.62 -10.92
C MET A 117 1.52 1.33 -9.43
N SER A 118 0.98 0.17 -9.13
CA SER A 118 0.77 -0.30 -7.76
C SER A 118 1.07 -1.78 -7.65
N CYS A 119 1.92 -2.16 -6.69
CA CYS A 119 2.39 -3.53 -6.51
C CYS A 119 2.12 -4.04 -5.11
N ALA A 120 1.35 -5.12 -5.00
CA ALA A 120 1.23 -5.87 -3.74
C ALA A 120 2.48 -6.74 -3.55
N ILE A 121 3.08 -6.71 -2.38
CA ILE A 121 4.21 -7.58 -2.04
C ILE A 121 3.86 -8.34 -0.76
N VAL A 122 3.84 -9.67 -0.84
CA VAL A 122 3.42 -10.54 0.27
C VAL A 122 4.33 -11.75 0.41
N GLY A 123 4.42 -12.30 1.63
CA GLY A 123 5.23 -13.48 1.83
C GLY A 123 5.22 -14.03 3.25
N SER A 124 6.28 -14.77 3.58
CA SER A 124 6.48 -15.41 4.86
C SER A 124 6.64 -14.39 6.00
N ARG A 125 6.06 -14.71 7.16
CA ARG A 125 6.34 -13.99 8.41
C ARG A 125 7.73 -14.30 8.99
N LYS A 126 8.40 -15.32 8.45
CA LYS A 126 9.75 -15.76 8.84
C LYS A 126 10.55 -16.06 7.57
N PRO A 127 10.88 -15.05 6.76
CA PRO A 127 11.70 -15.24 5.57
C PRO A 127 13.15 -15.53 5.97
N THR A 128 13.96 -15.97 5.00
CA THR A 128 15.41 -15.95 5.14
C THR A 128 15.91 -14.49 5.14
N LYS A 129 17.13 -14.27 5.63
CA LYS A 129 17.76 -12.94 5.55
C LYS A 129 17.88 -12.47 4.10
N ASN A 130 18.24 -13.35 3.18
CA ASN A 130 18.37 -13.02 1.75
C ASN A 130 16.99 -12.67 1.14
N GLY A 131 15.95 -13.44 1.44
CA GLY A 131 14.60 -13.16 0.96
C GLY A 131 14.05 -11.83 1.49
N PHE A 132 14.36 -11.49 2.76
CA PHE A 132 14.01 -10.20 3.35
C PHE A 132 14.72 -9.05 2.63
N CYS A 133 16.04 -9.14 2.42
CA CYS A 133 16.82 -8.11 1.74
C CYS A 133 16.38 -7.95 0.28
N ALA A 134 16.21 -9.04 -0.47
CA ALA A 134 15.79 -9.00 -1.86
C ALA A 134 14.40 -8.32 -2.04
N VAL A 135 13.43 -8.64 -1.17
CA VAL A 135 12.13 -7.97 -1.21
C VAL A 135 12.23 -6.49 -0.87
N ARG A 136 13.05 -6.13 0.11
CA ARG A 136 13.28 -4.73 0.48
C ARG A 136 13.88 -3.93 -0.68
N GLU A 137 14.85 -4.51 -1.41
CA GLU A 137 15.46 -3.91 -2.61
C GLU A 137 14.46 -3.80 -3.76
N ILE A 138 13.66 -4.84 -4.03
CA ILE A 138 12.60 -4.81 -5.05
C ILE A 138 11.60 -3.69 -4.72
N ALA A 139 11.12 -3.62 -3.47
CA ALA A 139 10.18 -2.61 -3.05
C ALA A 139 10.75 -1.20 -3.15
N ALA A 140 12.02 -1.02 -2.76
CA ALA A 140 12.72 0.27 -2.90
C ALA A 140 12.84 0.69 -4.35
N GLY A 141 13.25 -0.23 -5.24
CA GLY A 141 13.35 0.05 -6.66
C GLY A 141 12.00 0.40 -7.29
N LEU A 142 10.95 -0.38 -7.04
CA LEU A 142 9.60 -0.11 -7.57
C LEU A 142 9.06 1.23 -7.05
N ALA A 143 9.16 1.49 -5.75
CA ALA A 143 8.69 2.73 -5.15
C ALA A 143 9.52 3.94 -5.62
N GLY A 144 10.82 3.77 -5.82
CA GLY A 144 11.70 4.77 -6.43
C GLY A 144 11.33 5.15 -7.86
N HIS A 145 10.63 4.27 -8.58
CA HIS A 145 10.06 4.54 -9.91
C HIS A 145 8.59 4.99 -9.85
N GLY A 146 8.07 5.31 -8.66
CA GLY A 146 6.73 5.86 -8.47
C GLY A 146 5.62 4.82 -8.25
N ALA A 147 5.96 3.54 -8.13
CA ALA A 147 4.96 2.54 -7.81
C ALA A 147 4.52 2.63 -6.33
N VAL A 148 3.22 2.52 -6.08
CA VAL A 148 2.67 2.38 -4.72
C VAL A 148 2.87 0.94 -4.25
N ILE A 149 3.59 0.74 -3.15
CA ILE A 149 3.76 -0.58 -2.56
C ILE A 149 2.63 -0.87 -1.59
N VAL A 150 1.90 -1.95 -1.83
CA VAL A 150 0.78 -2.40 -0.98
C VAL A 150 1.19 -3.66 -0.23
N SER A 151 1.01 -3.71 1.08
CA SER A 151 1.22 -4.93 1.84
C SER A 151 0.37 -4.97 3.12
N GLY A 152 0.56 -6.02 3.94
CA GLY A 152 -0.33 -6.31 5.06
C GLY A 152 0.23 -5.99 6.44
N MET A 153 1.31 -5.26 6.58
CA MET A 153 1.94 -4.92 7.86
C MET A 153 2.39 -6.14 8.69
N ALA A 154 2.33 -7.37 8.19
CA ALA A 154 2.78 -8.54 8.93
C ALA A 154 4.31 -8.53 9.09
N ARG A 155 4.81 -9.33 10.05
CA ARG A 155 6.25 -9.59 10.17
C ARG A 155 6.83 -10.12 8.86
N GLY A 156 8.13 -9.98 8.68
CA GLY A 156 8.86 -10.59 7.57
C GLY A 156 8.67 -9.86 6.25
N ILE A 157 8.19 -10.52 5.22
CA ILE A 157 8.13 -9.97 3.86
C ILE A 157 7.29 -8.69 3.77
N ASP A 158 6.14 -8.62 4.44
CA ASP A 158 5.30 -7.41 4.45
C ASP A 158 6.07 -6.22 5.06
N THR A 159 6.78 -6.47 6.18
CA THR A 159 7.66 -5.46 6.80
C THR A 159 8.77 -5.03 5.85
N ALA A 160 9.44 -5.97 5.16
CA ALA A 160 10.49 -5.68 4.19
C ALA A 160 9.98 -4.81 3.04
N ALA A 161 8.78 -5.11 2.53
CA ALA A 161 8.14 -4.36 1.46
C ALA A 161 7.88 -2.89 1.85
N HIS A 162 7.28 -2.66 3.02
CA HIS A 162 7.04 -1.31 3.51
C HIS A 162 8.34 -0.54 3.78
N MET A 163 9.32 -1.19 4.43
CA MET A 163 10.63 -0.58 4.67
C MET A 163 11.33 -0.18 3.38
N GLY A 164 11.34 -1.07 2.38
CA GLY A 164 11.94 -0.79 1.08
C GLY A 164 11.32 0.43 0.40
N ALA A 165 9.99 0.54 0.39
CA ALA A 165 9.32 1.71 -0.16
C ALA A 165 9.71 3.01 0.55
N LEU A 166 9.80 2.98 1.89
CA LEU A 166 10.21 4.15 2.69
C LEU A 166 11.68 4.51 2.51
N ASP A 167 12.57 3.51 2.32
CA ASP A 167 14.00 3.74 2.06
C ASP A 167 14.25 4.58 0.79
N SER A 168 13.40 4.43 -0.22
CA SER A 168 13.44 5.22 -1.45
C SER A 168 12.62 6.51 -1.40
N SER A 169 12.13 6.91 -0.22
CA SER A 169 11.16 8.02 -0.06
C SER A 169 9.89 7.84 -0.90
N GLY A 170 9.55 6.60 -1.25
CA GLY A 170 8.37 6.25 -2.02
C GLY A 170 7.12 6.08 -1.17
N ILE A 171 6.02 5.75 -1.81
CA ILE A 171 4.69 5.64 -1.18
C ILE A 171 4.36 4.18 -0.89
N THR A 172 3.84 3.94 0.30
CA THR A 172 3.33 2.61 0.66
C THR A 172 2.01 2.67 1.40
N ALA A 173 1.16 1.67 1.16
CA ALA A 173 -0.13 1.50 1.80
C ALA A 173 -0.19 0.18 2.57
N ALA A 174 -0.44 0.27 3.86
CA ALA A 174 -0.58 -0.90 4.72
C ALA A 174 -2.06 -1.21 4.95
N VAL A 175 -2.50 -2.40 4.56
CA VAL A 175 -3.86 -2.86 4.84
C VAL A 175 -3.86 -3.68 6.12
N LEU A 176 -4.75 -3.40 7.08
CA LEU A 176 -4.78 -4.07 8.37
C LEU A 176 -5.93 -5.07 8.49
N GLY A 177 -5.73 -6.14 9.27
CA GLY A 177 -6.76 -7.08 9.71
C GLY A 177 -7.32 -6.75 11.10
N CYS A 178 -7.36 -5.47 11.45
CA CYS A 178 -7.88 -4.88 12.69
C CYS A 178 -8.25 -3.42 12.42
N GLY A 179 -8.78 -2.70 13.40
CA GLY A 179 -9.01 -1.26 13.28
C GLY A 179 -7.73 -0.49 12.95
N VAL A 180 -7.85 0.59 12.17
CA VAL A 180 -6.68 1.41 11.77
C VAL A 180 -5.94 2.05 12.93
N ASP A 181 -6.54 2.13 14.09
CA ASP A 181 -5.98 2.66 15.33
C ASP A 181 -5.37 1.57 16.24
N VAL A 182 -5.42 0.31 15.82
CA VAL A 182 -4.86 -0.84 16.53
C VAL A 182 -3.57 -1.28 15.83
N ILE A 183 -2.43 -1.03 16.45
CA ILE A 183 -1.13 -1.36 15.87
C ILE A 183 -0.83 -2.85 16.06
N TYR A 184 -0.81 -3.59 14.96
CA TYR A 184 -0.49 -5.01 14.97
C TYR A 184 0.35 -5.41 13.74
N PRO A 185 1.50 -6.08 13.95
CA PRO A 185 2.10 -6.46 15.23
C PRO A 185 2.71 -5.25 15.96
N ALA A 186 2.80 -5.29 17.28
CA ALA A 186 3.24 -4.16 18.11
C ALA A 186 4.66 -3.67 17.80
N GLU A 187 5.56 -4.57 17.39
CA GLU A 187 6.93 -4.23 16.98
C GLU A 187 7.00 -3.35 15.73
N ASN A 188 5.98 -3.34 14.89
CA ASN A 188 5.90 -2.49 13.69
C ASN A 188 5.37 -1.07 13.98
N LYS A 189 5.29 -0.65 15.26
CA LYS A 189 4.77 0.67 15.63
C LYS A 189 5.48 1.81 14.90
N LYS A 190 6.80 1.82 14.89
CA LYS A 190 7.59 2.86 14.20
C LYS A 190 7.32 2.85 12.68
N LEU A 191 7.22 1.66 12.09
CA LEU A 191 6.90 1.50 10.67
C LEU A 191 5.49 2.03 10.36
N TYR A 192 4.52 1.71 11.22
CA TYR A 192 3.15 2.22 11.11
C TYR A 192 3.11 3.76 11.11
N GLU A 193 3.85 4.41 12.04
CA GLU A 193 3.94 5.86 12.13
C GLU A 193 4.55 6.48 10.87
N GLN A 194 5.64 5.90 10.35
CA GLN A 194 6.28 6.35 9.12
C GLN A 194 5.37 6.20 7.88
N ILE A 195 4.59 5.12 7.78
CA ILE A 195 3.65 4.91 6.68
C ILE A 195 2.56 5.99 6.66
N ILE A 196 2.05 6.40 7.81
CA ILE A 196 1.03 7.45 7.90
C ILE A 196 1.55 8.81 7.42
N GLU A 197 2.84 9.09 7.56
CA GLU A 197 3.46 10.34 7.14
C GLU A 197 3.54 10.48 5.61
N THR A 198 3.76 9.38 4.88
CA THR A 198 4.04 9.39 3.44
C THR A 198 2.98 8.70 2.59
N GLY A 199 2.16 7.85 3.19
CA GLY A 199 1.16 7.02 2.53
C GLY A 199 -0.06 6.82 3.41
N ALA A 200 -0.60 5.60 3.48
CA ALA A 200 -1.80 5.30 4.25
C ALA A 200 -1.75 3.96 4.98
N VAL A 201 -2.38 3.93 6.14
CA VAL A 201 -2.81 2.69 6.80
C VAL A 201 -4.32 2.56 6.64
N ILE A 202 -4.78 1.43 6.12
CA ILE A 202 -6.14 1.22 5.63
C ILE A 202 -6.76 0.00 6.29
N SER A 203 -8.04 0.04 6.59
CA SER A 203 -8.82 -1.12 7.07
C SER A 203 -10.29 -1.03 6.68
N GLU A 204 -10.93 -2.18 6.48
CA GLU A 204 -12.38 -2.29 6.41
C GLU A 204 -13.05 -2.46 7.79
N PHE A 205 -12.24 -2.68 8.83
CA PHE A 205 -12.74 -2.92 10.17
C PHE A 205 -12.90 -1.61 10.94
N MET A 206 -13.98 -1.52 11.72
CA MET A 206 -14.28 -0.39 12.59
C MET A 206 -13.09 -0.06 13.51
N PRO A 207 -12.76 1.23 13.74
CA PRO A 207 -11.75 1.62 14.73
C PRO A 207 -11.96 0.95 16.09
N GLY A 208 -10.87 0.53 16.72
CA GLY A 208 -10.89 -0.24 17.97
C GLY A 208 -11.10 -1.74 17.80
N THR A 209 -11.31 -2.24 16.56
CA THR A 209 -11.43 -3.68 16.32
C THR A 209 -10.10 -4.39 16.57
N GLU A 210 -10.09 -5.30 17.54
CA GLU A 210 -8.91 -6.10 17.88
C GLU A 210 -8.56 -7.12 16.78
N PRO A 211 -7.26 -7.46 16.59
CA PRO A 211 -6.84 -8.43 15.60
C PRO A 211 -7.34 -9.84 15.96
N LYS A 212 -8.01 -10.48 15.02
CA LYS A 212 -8.49 -11.87 15.15
C LYS A 212 -7.99 -12.70 13.96
N PRO A 213 -7.64 -13.99 14.17
CA PRO A 213 -7.07 -14.84 13.11
C PRO A 213 -7.88 -14.87 11.81
N GLN A 214 -9.22 -14.84 11.88
CA GLN A 214 -10.10 -14.87 10.72
C GLN A 214 -10.10 -13.56 9.91
N PHE A 215 -9.68 -12.44 10.47
CA PHE A 215 -9.67 -11.15 9.78
C PHE A 215 -8.50 -11.00 8.79
N PHE A 216 -7.38 -11.69 9.04
CA PHE A 216 -6.22 -11.62 8.15
C PHE A 216 -6.49 -12.20 6.76
N PRO A 217 -7.08 -13.41 6.62
CA PRO A 217 -7.49 -13.92 5.31
C PRO A 217 -8.51 -13.04 4.59
N GLN A 218 -9.48 -12.48 5.33
CA GLN A 218 -10.49 -11.58 4.77
C GLN A 218 -9.87 -10.30 4.19
N ARG A 219 -8.95 -9.69 4.95
CA ARG A 219 -8.21 -8.51 4.54
C ARG A 219 -7.38 -8.71 3.27
N ASN A 220 -6.85 -9.91 3.05
CA ASN A 220 -5.91 -10.18 1.94
C ASN A 220 -6.51 -9.90 0.56
N ARG A 221 -7.85 -10.01 0.39
CA ARG A 221 -8.53 -9.61 -0.85
C ARG A 221 -8.36 -8.12 -1.16
N ILE A 222 -8.24 -7.28 -0.11
CA ILE A 222 -8.05 -5.84 -0.24
C ILE A 222 -6.59 -5.54 -0.61
N VAL A 223 -5.62 -6.27 -0.04
CA VAL A 223 -4.20 -6.15 -0.42
C VAL A 223 -4.03 -6.42 -1.91
N ALA A 224 -4.60 -7.52 -2.41
CA ALA A 224 -4.59 -7.85 -3.84
C ALA A 224 -5.38 -6.83 -4.67
N GLY A 225 -6.55 -6.40 -4.17
CA GLY A 225 -7.48 -5.52 -4.88
C GLY A 225 -6.97 -4.10 -5.09
N LEU A 226 -6.15 -3.58 -4.18
CA LEU A 226 -5.56 -2.25 -4.29
C LEU A 226 -4.40 -2.19 -5.30
N ALA A 227 -3.83 -3.33 -5.69
CA ALA A 227 -2.68 -3.37 -6.56
C ALA A 227 -3.04 -3.80 -7.98
N GLN A 228 -2.26 -3.34 -8.96
CA GLN A 228 -2.33 -3.82 -10.34
C GLN A 228 -1.62 -5.16 -10.53
N ALA A 229 -0.55 -5.40 -9.76
CA ALA A 229 0.22 -6.61 -9.82
C ALA A 229 0.67 -7.06 -8.42
N LEU A 230 1.16 -8.31 -8.32
CA LEU A 230 1.63 -8.87 -7.07
C LEU A 230 3.01 -9.53 -7.24
N VAL A 231 3.91 -9.25 -6.30
CA VAL A 231 5.17 -10.01 -6.13
C VAL A 231 5.03 -10.93 -4.93
N ALA A 232 5.12 -12.24 -5.18
CA ALA A 232 5.16 -13.25 -4.14
C ALA A 232 6.61 -13.46 -3.68
N GLY A 233 6.92 -13.01 -2.47
CA GLY A 233 8.18 -13.31 -1.80
C GLY A 233 8.22 -14.73 -1.26
N GLU A 234 9.26 -15.06 -0.47
CA GLU A 234 9.35 -16.36 0.19
C GLU A 234 8.07 -16.71 0.95
N GLY A 235 7.65 -17.98 0.86
CA GLY A 235 6.46 -18.47 1.54
C GLY A 235 6.32 -19.98 1.42
N GLY A 236 5.61 -20.59 2.36
CA GLY A 236 5.21 -22.00 2.29
C GLY A 236 3.99 -22.17 1.39
N GLU A 237 3.78 -23.37 0.88
CA GLU A 237 2.65 -23.72 0.02
C GLU A 237 1.27 -23.43 0.65
N LYS A 238 1.16 -23.62 1.96
CA LYS A 238 -0.07 -23.38 2.76
C LYS A 238 0.05 -22.10 3.60
N SER A 239 0.86 -21.14 3.16
CA SER A 239 1.05 -19.88 3.90
C SER A 239 -0.12 -18.90 3.69
N GLY A 240 -0.27 -17.93 4.61
CA GLY A 240 -1.23 -16.84 4.42
C GLY A 240 -0.97 -16.00 3.16
N ALA A 241 0.29 -15.93 2.70
CA ALA A 241 0.66 -15.28 1.44
C ALA A 241 0.01 -15.97 0.22
N ARG A 242 -0.11 -17.30 0.24
CA ARG A 242 -0.81 -18.05 -0.81
C ARG A 242 -2.25 -17.58 -1.00
N ILE A 243 -2.95 -17.29 0.10
CA ILE A 243 -4.33 -16.78 0.04
C ILE A 243 -4.38 -15.44 -0.72
N THR A 244 -3.40 -14.55 -0.49
CA THR A 244 -3.33 -13.26 -1.21
C THR A 244 -3.02 -13.45 -2.69
N VAL A 245 -2.11 -14.38 -3.01
CA VAL A 245 -1.82 -14.77 -4.39
C VAL A 245 -3.07 -15.31 -5.08
N ASP A 246 -3.81 -16.21 -4.43
CA ASP A 246 -5.03 -16.77 -4.99
C ASP A 246 -6.11 -15.70 -5.23
N TYR A 247 -6.20 -14.67 -4.37
CA TYR A 247 -7.04 -13.50 -4.62
C TYR A 247 -6.55 -12.70 -5.82
N ALA A 248 -5.25 -12.42 -5.94
CA ALA A 248 -4.69 -11.68 -7.07
C ALA A 248 -4.99 -12.38 -8.40
N LEU A 249 -4.76 -13.70 -8.47
CA LEU A 249 -5.07 -14.49 -9.67
C LEU A 249 -6.56 -14.48 -10.01
N LYS A 250 -7.46 -14.63 -9.02
CA LYS A 250 -8.91 -14.55 -9.23
C LYS A 250 -9.36 -13.16 -9.69
N GLN A 251 -8.65 -12.12 -9.29
CA GLN A 251 -8.90 -10.73 -9.69
C GLN A 251 -8.25 -10.38 -11.04
N GLY A 252 -7.63 -11.36 -11.73
CA GLY A 252 -6.98 -11.15 -13.02
C GLY A 252 -5.70 -10.33 -12.95
N LYS A 253 -5.03 -10.28 -11.79
CA LYS A 253 -3.79 -9.53 -11.61
C LYS A 253 -2.58 -10.36 -12.04
N ASP A 254 -1.56 -9.69 -12.59
CA ASP A 254 -0.27 -10.31 -12.87
C ASP A 254 0.46 -10.66 -11.56
N VAL A 255 1.05 -11.87 -11.52
CA VAL A 255 1.77 -12.36 -10.36
C VAL A 255 3.18 -12.73 -10.75
N CYS A 256 4.17 -12.09 -10.12
CA CYS A 256 5.58 -12.43 -10.20
C CYS A 256 6.02 -13.23 -8.97
N ALA A 257 7.03 -14.07 -9.11
CA ALA A 257 7.60 -14.88 -8.03
C ALA A 257 9.05 -14.47 -7.75
N LEU A 258 9.39 -14.22 -6.48
CA LEU A 258 10.77 -13.95 -6.08
C LEU A 258 11.65 -15.15 -6.42
N ALA A 259 12.73 -14.93 -7.20
CA ALA A 259 13.76 -15.92 -7.42
C ALA A 259 14.57 -16.10 -6.12
N CYS A 260 14.34 -17.18 -5.41
CA CYS A 260 14.94 -17.48 -4.11
C CYS A 260 15.74 -18.78 -4.16
N ASP A 261 16.50 -19.07 -3.08
CA ASP A 261 17.22 -20.33 -2.95
C ASP A 261 16.25 -21.51 -2.93
N LEU A 262 16.35 -22.35 -3.97
CA LEU A 262 15.49 -23.51 -4.19
C LEU A 262 15.54 -24.55 -3.05
N LYS A 263 16.61 -24.54 -2.23
CA LYS A 263 16.76 -25.44 -1.09
C LYS A 263 16.08 -24.94 0.17
N SER A 264 15.59 -23.71 0.18
CA SER A 264 14.92 -23.12 1.34
C SER A 264 13.52 -23.72 1.55
N THR A 265 13.19 -24.01 2.79
CA THR A 265 11.83 -24.49 3.17
C THR A 265 10.73 -23.44 2.91
N VAL A 266 11.10 -22.17 2.77
CA VAL A 266 10.20 -21.06 2.45
C VAL A 266 10.18 -20.70 0.95
N ALA A 267 10.87 -21.47 0.11
CA ALA A 267 10.84 -21.31 -1.35
C ALA A 267 9.62 -21.96 -2.03
N LYS A 268 8.81 -22.73 -1.31
CA LYS A 268 7.74 -23.56 -1.91
C LYS A 268 6.70 -22.74 -2.66
N LEU A 269 6.29 -21.57 -2.14
CA LEU A 269 5.32 -20.71 -2.82
C LEU A 269 5.89 -20.09 -4.10
N PRO A 270 7.04 -19.41 -4.09
CA PRO A 270 7.67 -18.94 -5.32
C PRO A 270 7.93 -20.02 -6.37
N LEU A 271 8.43 -21.20 -5.95
CA LEU A 271 8.65 -22.33 -6.85
C LEU A 271 7.37 -22.81 -7.52
N TYR A 272 6.31 -23.01 -6.73
CA TYR A 272 5.01 -23.40 -7.27
C TYR A 272 4.50 -22.39 -8.31
N LEU A 273 4.69 -21.08 -8.06
CA LEU A 273 4.26 -20.04 -8.99
C LEU A 273 5.09 -20.04 -10.27
N MET A 274 6.42 -20.20 -10.17
CA MET A 274 7.30 -20.32 -11.33
C MET A 274 6.98 -21.55 -12.18
N ASP A 275 6.73 -22.70 -11.53
CA ASP A 275 6.28 -23.92 -12.21
C ASP A 275 4.91 -23.74 -12.90
N SER A 276 4.09 -22.81 -12.39
CA SER A 276 2.80 -22.42 -12.97
C SER A 276 2.91 -21.32 -14.03
N GLY A 277 4.13 -20.89 -14.38
CA GLY A 277 4.38 -19.89 -15.42
C GLY A 277 4.55 -18.45 -14.94
N ALA A 278 4.57 -18.18 -13.64
CA ALA A 278 4.81 -16.85 -13.14
C ALA A 278 6.26 -16.40 -13.41
N PRO A 279 6.49 -15.15 -13.87
CA PRO A 279 7.84 -14.62 -14.06
C PRO A 279 8.66 -14.65 -12.78
N ALA A 280 9.91 -15.17 -12.87
CA ALA A 280 10.88 -15.14 -11.80
C ALA A 280 11.57 -13.77 -11.77
N VAL A 281 11.55 -13.09 -10.60
CA VAL A 281 12.10 -11.74 -10.45
C VAL A 281 13.16 -11.71 -9.36
N LYS A 282 14.25 -10.97 -9.58
CA LYS A 282 15.36 -10.79 -8.64
C LYS A 282 15.48 -9.34 -8.15
N ASN A 283 15.00 -8.39 -8.95
CA ASN A 283 15.11 -6.96 -8.71
C ASN A 283 13.87 -6.23 -9.28
N ALA A 284 13.80 -4.93 -9.07
CA ALA A 284 12.66 -4.11 -9.54
C ALA A 284 12.59 -4.06 -11.08
N ALA A 285 13.72 -4.05 -11.78
CA ALA A 285 13.73 -4.03 -13.24
C ALA A 285 13.10 -5.29 -13.83
N ASP A 286 13.35 -6.46 -13.24
CA ASP A 286 12.71 -7.72 -13.65
C ASP A 286 11.17 -7.62 -13.51
N VAL A 287 10.69 -7.04 -12.39
CA VAL A 287 9.24 -6.84 -12.16
C VAL A 287 8.66 -5.90 -13.19
N MET A 288 9.30 -4.74 -13.41
CA MET A 288 8.84 -3.74 -14.39
C MET A 288 8.78 -4.31 -15.81
N ASN A 289 9.82 -5.04 -16.19
CA ASN A 289 9.88 -5.72 -17.51
C ASN A 289 8.77 -6.78 -17.66
N ALA A 290 8.55 -7.61 -16.62
CA ALA A 290 7.53 -8.64 -16.65
C ALA A 290 6.11 -8.06 -16.76
N LEU A 291 5.88 -6.88 -16.17
CA LEU A 291 4.59 -6.17 -16.17
C LEU A 291 4.43 -5.18 -17.33
N GLY A 292 5.45 -4.98 -18.16
CA GLY A 292 5.44 -3.97 -19.23
C GLY A 292 5.35 -2.53 -18.68
N TRP A 293 5.76 -2.29 -17.42
CA TRP A 293 5.74 -0.96 -16.83
C TRP A 293 6.89 -0.12 -17.38
N GLN A 294 6.53 1.03 -17.93
CA GLN A 294 7.50 2.00 -18.45
C GLN A 294 7.74 3.10 -17.41
N ILE A 295 9.00 3.50 -17.27
CA ILE A 295 9.36 4.66 -16.46
C ILE A 295 8.84 5.90 -17.20
N SER A 296 7.87 6.61 -16.64
CA SER A 296 7.47 7.90 -17.21
C SER A 296 8.53 8.95 -16.90
N GLU A 297 8.93 9.73 -17.91
CA GLU A 297 9.87 10.85 -17.74
C GLU A 297 9.37 11.85 -16.67
N ALA A 298 8.06 11.93 -16.45
CA ALA A 298 7.46 12.77 -15.41
C ALA A 298 7.86 12.35 -13.98
N HIS A 299 8.02 11.06 -13.71
CA HIS A 299 8.45 10.58 -12.38
C HIS A 299 9.93 10.83 -12.13
N ILE A 300 10.78 10.75 -13.18
CA ILE A 300 12.19 11.13 -13.10
C ILE A 300 12.28 12.63 -12.76
N SER A 301 11.48 13.46 -13.41
CA SER A 301 11.42 14.90 -13.17
C SER A 301 10.92 15.25 -11.76
N GLN A 302 9.89 14.59 -11.25
CA GLN A 302 9.38 14.81 -9.88
C GLN A 302 10.37 14.34 -8.80
N LYS A 303 11.03 13.20 -8.98
CA LYS A 303 12.07 12.71 -8.07
C LYS A 303 13.23 13.70 -8.03
N ASN A 304 13.64 14.20 -9.20
CA ASN A 304 14.70 15.19 -9.32
C ASN A 304 14.32 16.53 -8.66
N MET A 305 13.07 17.00 -8.81
CA MET A 305 12.56 18.20 -8.14
C MET A 305 12.47 18.03 -6.60
N ASN A 306 12.02 16.86 -6.12
CA ASN A 306 11.94 16.57 -4.69
C ASN A 306 13.33 16.44 -4.04
N ASN A 307 14.31 15.89 -4.76
CA ASN A 307 15.69 15.87 -4.33
C ASN A 307 16.28 17.28 -4.32
N ALA A 308 16.06 18.07 -5.35
CA ALA A 308 16.52 19.46 -5.42
C ALA A 308 15.98 20.33 -4.27
N ASN A 309 14.73 20.12 -3.83
CA ASN A 309 14.14 20.86 -2.71
C ASN A 309 14.71 20.50 -1.32
N LYS A 310 15.46 19.41 -1.20
CA LYS A 310 16.12 18.96 0.05
C LYS A 310 17.62 19.31 0.09
N LEU A 311 18.16 19.87 -0.99
CA LEU A 311 19.58 20.22 -1.13
C LEU A 311 19.82 21.63 -0.60
N ASP A 312 21.02 21.86 -0.06
CA ASP A 312 21.48 23.23 0.15
C ASP A 312 21.80 23.91 -1.21
N LEU A 313 22.05 25.22 -1.18
CA LEU A 313 22.25 25.98 -2.41
C LEU A 313 23.43 25.45 -3.28
N SER A 314 24.49 24.99 -2.66
CA SER A 314 25.68 24.47 -3.34
C SER A 314 25.44 23.07 -3.89
N GLU A 315 24.77 22.20 -3.11
CA GLU A 315 24.33 20.88 -3.56
C GLU A 315 23.37 20.99 -4.75
N ALA A 316 22.40 21.92 -4.68
CA ALA A 316 21.43 22.14 -5.75
C ALA A 316 22.08 22.63 -7.06
N GLN A 317 23.09 23.49 -6.99
CA GLN A 317 23.84 23.94 -8.17
C GLN A 317 24.57 22.77 -8.84
N ILE A 318 25.31 21.98 -8.08
CA ILE A 318 26.04 20.80 -8.58
C ILE A 318 25.07 19.75 -9.13
N TYR A 319 23.98 19.48 -8.41
CA TYR A 319 22.97 18.50 -8.83
C TYR A 319 22.32 18.90 -10.18
N ASN A 320 21.98 20.17 -10.37
CA ASN A 320 21.41 20.68 -11.62
C ASN A 320 22.38 20.62 -12.82
N LEU A 321 23.67 20.74 -12.58
CA LEU A 321 24.68 20.55 -13.63
C LEU A 321 24.82 19.08 -14.01
N LEU A 322 24.89 18.20 -13.02
CA LEU A 322 24.98 16.75 -13.21
C LEU A 322 23.72 16.11 -13.82
N LEU A 323 22.56 16.79 -13.73
CA LEU A 323 21.35 16.39 -14.45
C LEU A 323 21.48 16.53 -15.98
N LYS A 324 22.35 17.44 -16.44
CA LYS A 324 22.53 17.70 -17.88
C LYS A 324 23.59 16.79 -18.49
N GLU A 325 24.69 16.60 -17.77
CA GLU A 325 25.82 15.78 -18.23
C GLU A 325 26.72 15.35 -17.06
N ASN A 326 27.50 14.28 -17.31
CA ASN A 326 28.46 13.79 -16.34
C ASN A 326 29.69 14.68 -16.30
N LEU A 327 29.95 15.34 -15.18
CA LEU A 327 31.04 16.30 -15.01
C LEU A 327 32.04 15.85 -13.97
N SER A 328 33.31 16.25 -14.17
CA SER A 328 34.38 16.14 -13.18
C SER A 328 34.33 17.31 -12.17
N ALA A 329 35.02 17.13 -11.05
CA ALA A 329 35.13 18.20 -10.05
C ALA A 329 35.70 19.49 -10.64
N GLY A 330 36.64 19.38 -11.60
CA GLY A 330 37.21 20.54 -12.29
C GLY A 330 36.23 21.24 -13.23
N GLU A 331 35.41 20.48 -13.96
CA GLU A 331 34.37 21.05 -14.82
C GLU A 331 33.27 21.72 -13.97
N LEU A 332 32.88 21.12 -12.85
CA LEU A 332 31.93 21.72 -11.90
C LEU A 332 32.46 23.03 -11.29
N ALA A 333 33.78 23.09 -11.01
CA ALA A 333 34.40 24.33 -10.53
C ALA A 333 34.39 25.45 -11.59
N ALA A 334 34.49 25.10 -12.86
CA ALA A 334 34.42 26.06 -13.97
C ALA A 334 32.99 26.59 -14.20
N GLU A 335 31.96 25.81 -13.90
CA GLU A 335 30.53 26.12 -14.12
C GLU A 335 29.88 26.77 -12.87
N THR A 336 30.56 26.79 -11.72
CA THR A 336 30.04 27.33 -10.46
C THR A 336 31.00 28.34 -9.88
N GLU A 337 30.55 29.20 -8.96
CA GLU A 337 31.41 30.11 -8.21
C GLU A 337 32.09 29.46 -7.00
N LEU A 338 32.02 28.11 -6.88
CA LEU A 338 32.53 27.35 -5.75
C LEU A 338 34.03 27.08 -5.93
N THR A 339 34.77 27.08 -4.83
CA THR A 339 36.19 26.67 -4.86
C THR A 339 36.30 25.14 -5.02
N MET A 340 37.42 24.66 -5.56
CA MET A 340 37.68 23.21 -5.65
C MET A 340 37.53 22.47 -4.31
N LYS A 341 37.87 23.16 -3.20
CA LYS A 341 37.72 22.59 -1.85
C LYS A 341 36.26 22.41 -1.50
N ASP A 342 35.43 23.41 -1.81
CA ASP A 342 33.98 23.35 -1.52
C ASP A 342 33.31 22.30 -2.38
N ILE A 343 33.65 22.22 -3.68
CA ILE A 343 33.14 21.22 -4.60
C ILE A 343 33.45 19.80 -4.11
N ASN A 344 34.71 19.51 -3.76
CA ASN A 344 35.07 18.17 -3.25
C ASN A 344 34.34 17.84 -1.95
N THR A 345 34.10 18.83 -1.09
CA THR A 345 33.31 18.65 0.14
C THR A 345 31.86 18.32 -0.18
N VAL A 346 31.25 19.09 -1.08
CA VAL A 346 29.86 18.89 -1.49
C VAL A 346 29.69 17.56 -2.22
N LEU A 347 30.56 17.21 -3.16
CA LEU A 347 30.54 15.93 -3.86
C LEU A 347 30.62 14.75 -2.88
N THR A 348 31.52 14.80 -1.89
CA THR A 348 31.63 13.76 -0.86
C THR A 348 30.33 13.63 -0.05
N VAL A 349 29.71 14.77 0.33
CA VAL A 349 28.45 14.75 1.06
C VAL A 349 27.33 14.20 0.19
N MET A 350 27.27 14.57 -1.09
CA MET A 350 26.26 14.06 -2.03
C MET A 350 26.43 12.57 -2.32
N GLU A 351 27.67 12.03 -2.39
CA GLU A 351 27.93 10.60 -2.47
C GLU A 351 27.48 9.87 -1.20
N LEU A 352 27.78 10.40 -0.02
CA LEU A 352 27.33 9.83 1.26
C LEU A 352 25.80 9.85 1.41
N LYS A 353 25.13 10.86 0.83
CA LYS A 353 23.67 10.93 0.72
C LYS A 353 23.10 10.00 -0.37
N GLY A 354 23.95 9.34 -1.17
CA GLY A 354 23.52 8.49 -2.29
C GLY A 354 22.88 9.26 -3.46
N LEU A 355 23.15 10.55 -3.59
CA LEU A 355 22.59 11.40 -4.64
C LEU A 355 23.35 11.29 -5.96
N ILE A 356 24.65 11.03 -5.87
CA ILE A 356 25.57 10.90 -6.99
C ILE A 356 26.53 9.73 -6.79
N GLU A 357 27.16 9.27 -7.86
CA GLU A 357 28.25 8.29 -7.83
C GLU A 357 29.39 8.70 -8.73
N GLY A 358 30.62 8.34 -8.31
CA GLY A 358 31.81 8.50 -9.14
C GLY A 358 31.85 7.44 -10.24
N ILE A 359 32.19 7.87 -11.47
CA ILE A 359 32.36 7.00 -12.63
C ILE A 359 33.78 7.07 -13.20
N PRO A 360 34.24 6.12 -14.04
CA PRO A 360 35.55 6.14 -14.65
C PRO A 360 35.82 7.48 -15.38
N GLY A 361 37.04 8.04 -15.17
CA GLY A 361 37.45 9.32 -15.74
C GLY A 361 37.27 10.51 -14.80
N ASP A 362 37.24 10.27 -13.49
CA ASP A 362 37.06 11.28 -12.43
C ASP A 362 35.79 12.16 -12.59
N LYS A 363 34.78 11.57 -13.23
CA LYS A 363 33.46 12.20 -13.40
C LYS A 363 32.45 11.68 -12.40
N PHE A 364 31.40 12.47 -12.20
CA PHE A 364 30.28 12.16 -11.34
C PHE A 364 28.98 12.11 -12.15
N ARG A 365 28.07 11.25 -11.74
CA ARG A 365 26.70 11.19 -12.27
C ARG A 365 25.68 11.08 -11.15
N ILE A 366 24.46 11.45 -11.45
CA ILE A 366 23.34 11.29 -10.53
C ILE A 366 22.99 9.80 -10.41
N ASN A 367 22.80 9.34 -9.19
CA ASN A 367 22.26 8.00 -8.93
C ASN A 367 20.80 7.93 -9.40
N SER A 368 20.51 7.01 -10.31
CA SER A 368 19.19 6.75 -10.89
C SER A 368 18.23 6.06 -9.92
#